data_8e71976ecc128b7bf7f876efd68fd7b4
#
_entry.id   8e71976ecc128b7bf7f876efd68fd7b4
#
_cell.length_a   1.000
_cell.length_b   1.000
_cell.length_c   1.000
_cell.angle_alpha   90.00
_cell.angle_beta   90.00
_cell.angle_gamma   90.00
#
_symmetry.space_group_name_H-M   'P 1'
#
loop_
_entity.id
_entity.type
_entity.pdbx_description
1 polymer ?
#
loop_
_entity_poly.entity_id
_entity_poly.type
_entity_poly.pdbx_seq_one_letter_code
_entity_poly.pdbx_strand_id
1 'polypeptide(L)'
;MLSERSQSQSLYKPDGTPVSGLVFDPGGFDGHPDHRFAGYSGAEFPTAEKAGPSGASWDSSHGGRQPSVFPSLYETRGATGAAWPDAGAIAAFARSFAFAVFEGDLKRPRLRNFLDGSNGWYRADLAKHLGYPPFGLTCALLYMPWGRYAAFEPAIAPIVAAAWRIVASDDPQDVAFRNRMFETPRENGGSGVPDASVRGASQWLFPLLAAYPLDPASPSVSK
;
A
#
# COMPACT_ATOMS: atom_id res chain seq x y z
N MET A 1 17.55 1.56 13.36
CA MET A 1 16.10 1.53 13.74
C MET A 1 15.21 1.00 12.63
N LEU A 2 14.87 1.73 11.51
CA LEU A 2 14.01 1.15 10.46
C LEU A 2 14.73 0.04 9.68
N SER A 3 16.02 0.18 9.38
CA SER A 3 16.83 -0.85 8.72
C SER A 3 16.91 -2.15 9.52
N GLU A 4 16.98 -2.07 10.84
CA GLU A 4 17.06 -3.23 11.74
C GLU A 4 15.74 -4.00 11.83
N ARG A 5 14.62 -3.35 11.50
CA ARG A 5 13.28 -3.91 11.50
C ARG A 5 12.80 -4.31 10.10
N SER A 6 13.68 -4.20 9.10
CA SER A 6 13.39 -4.60 7.73
C SER A 6 13.96 -5.98 7.43
N GLN A 7 13.23 -6.75 6.65
CA GLN A 7 13.62 -8.08 6.20
C GLN A 7 13.47 -8.20 4.70
N SER A 8 14.39 -8.94 4.07
CA SER A 8 14.28 -9.32 2.67
C SER A 8 13.22 -10.40 2.51
N GLN A 9 12.38 -10.28 1.47
CA GLN A 9 11.43 -11.34 1.09
C GLN A 9 11.64 -11.75 -0.36
N SER A 10 11.53 -13.06 -0.62
CA SER A 10 11.60 -13.61 -1.99
C SER A 10 10.25 -13.42 -2.67
N LEU A 11 10.27 -12.81 -3.85
CA LEU A 11 9.09 -12.52 -4.67
C LEU A 11 9.30 -13.03 -6.08
N TYR A 12 8.22 -13.11 -6.84
CA TYR A 12 8.26 -13.46 -8.25
C TYR A 12 7.49 -12.44 -9.08
N LYS A 13 8.08 -12.03 -10.19
CA LYS A 13 7.37 -11.27 -11.22
C LYS A 13 6.32 -12.14 -11.92
N PRO A 14 5.36 -11.58 -12.66
CA PRO A 14 4.37 -12.35 -13.40
C PRO A 14 4.96 -13.35 -14.41
N ASP A 15 6.17 -13.11 -14.91
CA ASP A 15 6.91 -13.99 -15.81
C ASP A 15 7.71 -15.09 -15.08
N GLY A 16 7.60 -15.18 -13.75
CA GLY A 16 8.31 -16.16 -12.92
C GLY A 16 9.73 -15.73 -12.51
N THR A 17 10.20 -14.55 -12.93
CA THR A 17 11.54 -14.06 -12.56
C THR A 17 11.61 -13.80 -11.06
N PRO A 18 12.57 -14.40 -10.31
CA PRO A 18 12.72 -14.16 -8.89
C PRO A 18 13.30 -12.74 -8.66
N VAL A 19 12.77 -12.06 -7.65
CA VAL A 19 13.23 -10.75 -7.20
C VAL A 19 13.20 -10.66 -5.68
N SER A 20 14.00 -9.74 -5.12
CA SER A 20 14.00 -9.47 -3.69
C SER A 20 13.11 -8.25 -3.40
N GLY A 21 12.18 -8.42 -2.47
CA GLY A 21 11.41 -7.36 -1.84
C GLY A 21 11.96 -6.96 -0.48
N LEU A 22 11.38 -5.93 0.12
CA LEU A 22 11.64 -5.46 1.48
C LEU A 22 10.33 -5.38 2.24
N VAL A 23 10.29 -5.96 3.43
CA VAL A 23 9.14 -5.94 4.33
C VAL A 23 9.56 -5.45 5.71
N PHE A 24 8.65 -4.77 6.42
CA PHE A 24 8.89 -4.23 7.76
C PHE A 24 8.13 -5.01 8.80
N ASP A 25 8.81 -5.28 9.93
CA ASP A 25 8.22 -5.87 11.14
C ASP A 25 7.28 -7.05 10.88
N PRO A 26 7.65 -8.10 10.14
CA PRO A 26 6.79 -9.28 10.02
C PRO A 26 6.47 -9.83 11.41
N GLY A 27 5.19 -9.97 11.73
CA GLY A 27 4.72 -10.41 13.05
C GLY A 27 4.86 -9.37 14.17
N GLY A 28 5.41 -8.19 13.90
CA GLY A 28 5.62 -7.16 14.92
C GLY A 28 4.35 -6.64 15.59
N PHE A 29 3.20 -6.90 14.99
CA PHE A 29 1.88 -6.51 15.49
C PHE A 29 0.96 -7.69 15.83
N ASP A 30 1.47 -8.92 15.89
CA ASP A 30 0.62 -10.11 16.13
C ASP A 30 -0.18 -10.02 17.44
N GLY A 31 0.34 -9.36 18.47
CA GLY A 31 -0.39 -9.11 19.71
C GLY A 31 -1.28 -7.87 19.72
N HIS A 32 -1.30 -7.07 18.63
CA HIS A 32 -2.07 -5.84 18.58
C HIS A 32 -3.54 -6.11 18.24
N PRO A 33 -4.54 -5.47 18.90
CA PRO A 33 -5.96 -5.68 18.63
C PRO A 33 -6.35 -5.51 17.15
N ASP A 34 -5.77 -4.52 16.47
CA ASP A 34 -6.02 -4.25 15.06
C ASP A 34 -5.58 -5.39 14.13
N HIS A 35 -4.62 -6.22 14.55
CA HIS A 35 -4.07 -7.35 13.81
C HIS A 35 -4.60 -8.71 14.26
N ARG A 36 -5.55 -8.72 15.20
CA ARG A 36 -6.09 -9.98 15.78
C ARG A 36 -6.58 -10.98 14.73
N PHE A 37 -7.06 -10.51 13.60
CA PHE A 37 -7.61 -11.33 12.51
C PHE A 37 -6.82 -11.20 11.20
N ALA A 38 -5.59 -10.70 11.26
CA ALA A 38 -4.75 -10.49 10.08
C ALA A 38 -4.44 -11.79 9.33
N GLY A 39 -4.43 -12.95 10.00
CA GLY A 39 -4.27 -14.26 9.37
C GLY A 39 -5.55 -14.83 8.75
N TYR A 40 -6.72 -14.20 8.96
CA TYR A 40 -7.98 -14.70 8.42
C TYR A 40 -8.35 -13.99 7.11
N SER A 41 -8.19 -14.68 5.99
CA SER A 41 -8.42 -14.16 4.64
C SER A 41 -9.82 -14.46 4.07
N GLY A 42 -10.72 -15.05 4.85
CA GLY A 42 -12.11 -15.30 4.45
C GLY A 42 -12.90 -14.00 4.27
N ALA A 43 -13.86 -14.00 3.32
CA ALA A 43 -14.70 -12.82 3.06
C ALA A 43 -15.76 -12.57 4.15
N GLU A 44 -16.12 -13.61 4.91
CA GLU A 44 -17.07 -13.51 6.01
C GLU A 44 -16.46 -12.75 7.20
N PHE A 45 -17.30 -12.04 7.95
CA PHE A 45 -16.83 -11.35 9.16
C PHE A 45 -16.20 -12.37 10.14
N PRO A 46 -15.01 -12.08 10.70
CA PRO A 46 -14.32 -13.03 11.56
C PRO A 46 -15.06 -13.29 12.86
N THR A 47 -14.82 -14.45 13.45
CA THR A 47 -15.28 -14.82 14.80
C THR A 47 -14.07 -15.02 15.72
N ALA A 48 -14.31 -15.15 17.03
CA ALA A 48 -13.22 -15.34 17.99
C ALA A 48 -12.35 -16.58 17.69
N GLU A 49 -12.97 -17.66 17.15
CA GLU A 49 -12.26 -18.88 16.79
C GLU A 49 -11.32 -18.72 15.60
N LYS A 50 -11.54 -17.68 14.78
CA LYS A 50 -10.71 -17.38 13.60
C LYS A 50 -9.56 -16.43 13.92
N ALA A 51 -9.44 -15.96 15.18
CA ALA A 51 -8.33 -15.13 15.64
C ALA A 51 -7.04 -15.95 15.75
N GLY A 52 -5.91 -15.31 15.55
CA GLY A 52 -4.60 -15.93 15.79
C GLY A 52 -3.46 -15.10 15.25
N PRO A 53 -2.21 -15.40 15.66
CA PRO A 53 -1.03 -14.76 15.12
C PRO A 53 -0.92 -15.07 13.63
N SER A 54 -0.52 -14.08 12.84
CA SER A 54 -0.47 -14.19 11.39
C SER A 54 0.93 -14.05 10.81
N GLY A 55 1.87 -13.48 11.56
CA GLY A 55 3.16 -13.04 11.03
C GLY A 55 3.03 -11.87 10.05
N ALA A 56 1.85 -11.25 9.91
CA ALA A 56 1.62 -10.15 8.99
C ALA A 56 2.47 -8.92 9.35
N SER A 57 2.91 -8.22 8.33
CA SER A 57 3.61 -6.94 8.44
C SER A 57 2.61 -5.79 8.72
N TRP A 58 3.07 -4.55 8.57
CA TRP A 58 2.22 -3.36 8.66
C TRP A 58 1.08 -3.41 7.64
N ASP A 59 -0.06 -2.89 8.01
CA ASP A 59 -1.17 -2.74 7.09
C ASP A 59 -0.88 -1.69 6.00
N SER A 60 -1.51 -1.84 4.84
CA SER A 60 -1.24 -1.00 3.67
C SER A 60 -1.78 0.43 3.79
N SER A 61 -2.62 0.75 4.79
CA SER A 61 -3.14 2.09 5.01
C SER A 61 -2.30 2.90 6.01
N HIS A 62 -1.95 2.34 7.17
CA HIS A 62 -1.12 3.02 8.17
C HIS A 62 0.37 2.89 7.84
N GLY A 63 0.80 1.74 7.38
CA GLY A 63 2.11 1.53 6.77
C GLY A 63 2.32 2.38 5.51
N GLY A 64 1.25 2.92 4.94
CA GLY A 64 1.25 3.88 3.86
C GLY A 64 1.99 5.19 4.16
N ARG A 65 2.33 5.48 5.40
CA ARG A 65 3.30 6.54 5.73
C ARG A 65 4.70 6.20 5.22
N GLN A 66 5.07 4.93 5.12
CA GLN A 66 6.36 4.49 4.61
C GLN A 66 6.58 4.91 3.15
N PRO A 67 5.60 4.76 2.20
CA PRO A 67 5.74 5.29 0.86
C PRO A 67 6.04 6.79 0.78
N SER A 68 5.66 7.56 1.79
CA SER A 68 5.98 9.00 1.87
C SER A 68 7.32 9.25 2.55
N VAL A 69 7.62 8.52 3.63
CA VAL A 69 8.82 8.74 4.45
C VAL A 69 10.09 8.25 3.75
N PHE A 70 10.05 7.07 3.11
CA PHE A 70 11.22 6.51 2.44
C PHE A 70 11.81 7.38 1.35
N PRO A 71 11.01 7.92 0.40
CA PRO A 71 11.52 8.84 -0.58
C PRO A 71 12.21 10.05 0.05
N SER A 72 11.60 10.61 1.10
CA SER A 72 12.17 11.77 1.79
C SER A 72 13.50 11.45 2.48
N LEU A 73 13.61 10.29 3.13
CA LEU A 73 14.88 9.83 3.71
C LEU A 73 15.93 9.57 2.63
N TYR A 74 15.54 9.00 1.50
CA TYR A 74 16.43 8.74 0.38
C TYR A 74 16.96 10.04 -0.23
N GLU A 75 16.10 11.02 -0.47
CA GLU A 75 16.47 12.32 -1.05
C GLU A 75 17.38 13.13 -0.12
N THR A 76 17.16 13.05 1.20
CA THR A 76 17.93 13.84 2.19
C THR A 76 19.17 13.12 2.71
N ARG A 77 19.45 11.87 2.31
CA ARG A 77 20.56 11.07 2.84
C ARG A 77 21.92 11.74 2.72
N GLY A 78 22.16 12.44 1.60
CA GLY A 78 23.40 13.17 1.39
C GLY A 78 23.62 14.30 2.39
N ALA A 79 22.57 15.04 2.73
CA ALA A 79 22.63 16.11 3.70
C ALA A 79 22.74 15.61 5.15
N THR A 80 22.15 14.44 5.44
CA THR A 80 22.13 13.87 6.79
C THR A 80 23.31 12.91 7.05
N GLY A 81 24.06 12.52 6.04
CA GLY A 81 25.10 11.48 6.14
C GLY A 81 24.54 10.07 6.36
N ALA A 82 23.23 9.87 6.18
CA ALA A 82 22.61 8.56 6.35
C ALA A 82 22.97 7.61 5.20
N ALA A 83 23.38 6.38 5.54
CA ALA A 83 23.68 5.36 4.54
C ALA A 83 22.40 4.66 4.02
N TRP A 84 21.28 4.76 4.74
CA TRP A 84 20.02 4.06 4.46
C TRP A 84 18.80 5.02 4.55
N PRO A 85 17.77 4.85 3.71
CA PRO A 85 17.68 3.85 2.63
C PRO A 85 18.57 4.21 1.43
N ASP A 86 19.17 3.19 0.83
CA ASP A 86 19.85 3.32 -0.45
C ASP A 86 18.89 3.02 -1.63
N ALA A 87 19.37 3.14 -2.86
CA ALA A 87 18.58 2.84 -4.05
C ALA A 87 18.09 1.38 -4.09
N GLY A 88 18.91 0.44 -3.56
CA GLY A 88 18.55 -0.96 -3.46
C GLY A 88 17.37 -1.21 -2.52
N ALA A 89 17.37 -0.56 -1.35
CA ALA A 89 16.28 -0.63 -0.38
C ALA A 89 14.97 -0.04 -0.95
N ILE A 90 15.05 1.12 -1.62
CA ILE A 90 13.89 1.73 -2.28
C ILE A 90 13.33 0.81 -3.37
N ALA A 91 14.19 0.24 -4.22
CA ALA A 91 13.79 -0.69 -5.27
C ALA A 91 13.18 -1.98 -4.69
N ALA A 92 13.73 -2.52 -3.60
CA ALA A 92 13.20 -3.70 -2.94
C ALA A 92 11.80 -3.43 -2.32
N PHE A 93 11.60 -2.27 -1.69
CA PHE A 93 10.29 -1.87 -1.18
C PHE A 93 9.27 -1.66 -2.31
N ALA A 94 9.68 -1.03 -3.42
CA ALA A 94 8.87 -0.87 -4.62
C ALA A 94 8.41 -2.24 -5.19
N ARG A 95 9.32 -3.24 -5.24
CA ARG A 95 9.00 -4.60 -5.67
C ARG A 95 8.02 -5.31 -4.73
N SER A 96 8.13 -5.10 -3.40
CA SER A 96 7.13 -5.62 -2.45
C SER A 96 5.75 -5.08 -2.76
N PHE A 97 5.61 -3.80 -3.04
CA PHE A 97 4.33 -3.24 -3.46
C PHE A 97 3.84 -3.85 -4.78
N ALA A 98 4.67 -3.88 -5.83
CA ALA A 98 4.26 -4.31 -7.16
C ALA A 98 3.93 -5.81 -7.26
N PHE A 99 4.65 -6.67 -6.51
CA PHE A 99 4.60 -8.13 -6.68
C PHE A 99 4.08 -8.91 -5.46
N ALA A 100 3.90 -8.25 -4.30
CA ALA A 100 3.29 -8.87 -3.13
C ALA A 100 1.97 -8.19 -2.75
N VAL A 101 1.95 -6.86 -2.65
CA VAL A 101 0.79 -6.11 -2.15
C VAL A 101 -0.28 -5.94 -3.22
N PHE A 102 0.10 -5.57 -4.44
CA PHE A 102 -0.80 -5.53 -5.58
C PHE A 102 -1.19 -6.94 -6.01
N GLU A 103 -2.49 -7.18 -6.22
CA GLU A 103 -2.98 -8.55 -6.52
C GLU A 103 -2.77 -9.03 -7.95
N GLY A 104 -2.42 -8.12 -8.88
CA GLY A 104 -2.08 -8.45 -10.27
C GLY A 104 -3.12 -8.08 -11.33
N ASP A 105 -4.35 -7.69 -10.95
CA ASP A 105 -5.39 -7.30 -11.91
C ASP A 105 -5.40 -5.79 -12.20
N LEU A 106 -4.91 -5.38 -13.37
CA LEU A 106 -4.94 -3.99 -13.81
C LEU A 106 -6.34 -3.51 -14.25
N LYS A 107 -7.30 -4.42 -14.48
CA LYS A 107 -8.68 -4.02 -14.81
C LYS A 107 -9.44 -3.57 -13.55
N ARG A 108 -9.17 -4.24 -12.45
CA ARG A 108 -9.79 -3.99 -11.14
C ARG A 108 -8.72 -4.00 -10.06
N PRO A 109 -7.84 -2.98 -10.00
CA PRO A 109 -6.67 -2.98 -9.16
C PRO A 109 -7.06 -3.02 -7.68
N ARG A 110 -6.56 -4.02 -6.95
CA ARG A 110 -6.74 -4.16 -5.50
C ARG A 110 -5.41 -4.31 -4.80
N LEU A 111 -5.38 -3.88 -3.55
CA LEU A 111 -4.25 -4.11 -2.64
C LEU A 111 -4.64 -5.12 -1.57
N ARG A 112 -3.74 -6.04 -1.30
CA ARG A 112 -3.77 -6.83 -0.08
C ARG A 112 -3.58 -5.93 1.12
N ASN A 113 -4.18 -6.30 2.24
CA ASN A 113 -4.24 -5.42 3.40
C ASN A 113 -2.89 -5.21 4.10
N PHE A 114 -1.88 -6.07 3.86
CA PHE A 114 -0.59 -5.98 4.55
C PHE A 114 0.57 -5.87 3.57
N LEU A 115 1.62 -5.15 3.99
CA LEU A 115 2.78 -4.82 3.14
C LEU A 115 3.71 -6.01 2.83
N ASP A 116 3.55 -7.13 3.52
CA ASP A 116 4.21 -8.40 3.21
C ASP A 116 3.48 -9.21 2.11
N GLY A 117 2.30 -8.72 1.68
CA GLY A 117 1.46 -9.39 0.69
C GLY A 117 0.46 -10.36 1.30
N SER A 118 0.39 -10.52 2.61
CA SER A 118 -0.73 -11.23 3.24
C SER A 118 -2.02 -10.43 3.13
N ASN A 119 -3.18 -11.10 3.21
CA ASN A 119 -4.47 -10.47 2.96
C ASN A 119 -5.54 -10.98 3.92
N GLY A 120 -5.53 -10.48 5.13
CA GLY A 120 -6.50 -10.81 6.17
C GLY A 120 -7.33 -9.61 6.61
N TRP A 121 -8.18 -9.83 7.58
CA TRP A 121 -8.97 -8.75 8.19
C TRP A 121 -8.10 -7.82 9.02
N TYR A 122 -8.35 -6.52 8.88
CA TYR A 122 -7.70 -5.48 9.65
C TYR A 122 -8.72 -4.72 10.49
N ARG A 123 -8.40 -4.42 11.77
CA ARG A 123 -9.25 -3.70 12.73
C ARG A 123 -10.65 -4.29 12.90
N ALA A 124 -10.79 -5.62 12.89
CA ALA A 124 -12.08 -6.24 13.10
C ALA A 124 -12.52 -6.13 14.56
N ASP A 125 -13.61 -5.40 14.80
CA ASP A 125 -14.24 -5.23 16.09
C ASP A 125 -15.51 -6.09 16.14
N LEU A 126 -15.46 -7.18 16.89
CA LEU A 126 -16.56 -8.14 17.01
C LEU A 126 -17.81 -7.52 17.65
N ALA A 127 -17.64 -6.58 18.59
CA ALA A 127 -18.76 -5.97 19.30
C ALA A 127 -19.57 -5.03 18.39
N LYS A 128 -18.88 -4.35 17.46
CA LYS A 128 -19.51 -3.40 16.52
C LYS A 128 -19.78 -4.01 15.15
N HIS A 129 -19.30 -5.23 14.88
CA HIS A 129 -19.35 -5.87 13.58
C HIS A 129 -18.74 -4.99 12.47
N LEU A 130 -17.62 -4.34 12.78
CA LEU A 130 -16.88 -3.44 11.88
C LEU A 130 -15.46 -3.94 11.63
N GLY A 131 -14.88 -3.55 10.51
CA GLY A 131 -13.49 -3.87 10.15
C GLY A 131 -13.27 -3.81 8.65
N TYR A 132 -12.01 -3.95 8.26
CA TYR A 132 -11.61 -3.96 6.85
C TYR A 132 -11.43 -5.42 6.39
N PRO A 133 -12.30 -5.92 5.51
CA PRO A 133 -12.15 -7.25 4.95
C PRO A 133 -10.89 -7.35 4.07
N PRO A 134 -10.51 -8.55 3.62
CA PRO A 134 -9.48 -8.72 2.61
C PRO A 134 -9.67 -7.77 1.42
N PHE A 135 -8.61 -7.07 1.00
CA PHE A 135 -8.60 -5.97 0.03
C PHE A 135 -9.31 -4.68 0.48
N GLY A 136 -9.79 -4.59 1.71
CA GLY A 136 -10.54 -3.44 2.21
C GLY A 136 -9.72 -2.14 2.32
N LEU A 137 -8.39 -2.23 2.24
CA LEU A 137 -7.48 -1.07 2.25
C LEU A 137 -7.02 -0.64 0.84
N THR A 138 -7.67 -1.11 -0.22
CA THR A 138 -7.35 -0.78 -1.62
C THR A 138 -7.37 0.73 -1.90
N CYS A 139 -8.13 1.52 -1.15
CA CYS A 139 -8.13 2.99 -1.24
C CYS A 139 -6.72 3.61 -1.06
N ALA A 140 -5.78 2.92 -0.40
CA ALA A 140 -4.39 3.36 -0.27
C ALA A 140 -3.70 3.59 -1.63
N LEU A 141 -4.18 2.98 -2.73
CA LEU A 141 -3.71 3.29 -4.09
C LEU A 141 -3.88 4.78 -4.47
N LEU A 142 -4.87 5.47 -3.92
CA LEU A 142 -5.22 6.83 -4.32
C LEU A 142 -4.48 7.90 -3.52
N TYR A 143 -4.20 7.66 -2.25
CA TYR A 143 -3.63 8.69 -1.38
C TYR A 143 -2.19 8.43 -0.96
N MET A 144 -1.62 7.27 -1.33
CA MET A 144 -0.21 7.00 -1.12
C MET A 144 0.62 7.33 -2.36
N PRO A 145 1.81 7.92 -2.21
CA PRO A 145 2.63 8.37 -3.35
C PRO A 145 3.39 7.22 -4.03
N TRP A 146 2.72 6.11 -4.30
CA TRP A 146 3.33 4.93 -4.93
C TRP A 146 3.94 5.24 -6.30
N GLY A 147 3.36 6.18 -7.04
CA GLY A 147 3.88 6.59 -8.34
C GLY A 147 5.34 7.07 -8.30
N ARG A 148 5.81 7.60 -7.15
CA ARG A 148 7.20 8.04 -6.97
C ARG A 148 8.21 6.90 -7.10
N TYR A 149 7.79 5.66 -6.88
CA TYR A 149 8.65 4.49 -6.95
C TYR A 149 8.78 3.91 -8.37
N ALA A 150 8.04 4.43 -9.35
CA ALA A 150 8.05 3.92 -10.72
C ALA A 150 9.44 3.98 -11.38
N ALA A 151 10.31 4.91 -10.97
CA ALA A 151 11.69 4.99 -11.43
C ALA A 151 12.57 3.82 -10.93
N PHE A 152 12.18 3.18 -9.80
CA PHE A 152 12.89 2.04 -9.21
C PHE A 152 12.26 0.70 -9.58
N GLU A 153 10.95 0.69 -9.83
CA GLU A 153 10.19 -0.49 -10.29
C GLU A 153 9.11 -0.05 -11.30
N PRO A 154 9.38 -0.21 -12.60
CA PRO A 154 8.49 0.26 -13.66
C PRO A 154 7.07 -0.36 -13.64
N ALA A 155 6.89 -1.53 -13.02
CA ALA A 155 5.59 -2.17 -12.88
C ALA A 155 4.59 -1.33 -12.06
N ILE A 156 5.06 -0.36 -11.29
CA ILE A 156 4.21 0.52 -10.47
C ILE A 156 3.41 1.51 -11.32
N ALA A 157 4.00 2.04 -12.39
CA ALA A 157 3.34 3.04 -13.23
C ALA A 157 1.98 2.56 -13.78
N PRO A 158 1.85 1.37 -14.40
CA PRO A 158 0.56 0.88 -14.85
C PRO A 158 -0.44 0.58 -13.72
N ILE A 159 0.03 0.20 -12.51
CA ILE A 159 -0.85 -0.02 -11.34
C ILE A 159 -1.51 1.29 -10.93
N VAL A 160 -0.73 2.35 -10.78
CA VAL A 160 -1.23 3.69 -10.42
C VAL A 160 -2.14 4.24 -11.53
N ALA A 161 -1.76 4.10 -12.80
CA ALA A 161 -2.58 4.52 -13.93
C ALA A 161 -3.92 3.78 -13.97
N ALA A 162 -3.95 2.48 -13.64
CA ALA A 162 -5.17 1.69 -13.56
C ALA A 162 -6.13 2.20 -12.48
N ALA A 163 -5.61 2.57 -11.30
CA ALA A 163 -6.43 3.16 -10.24
C ALA A 163 -7.04 4.49 -10.67
N TRP A 164 -6.26 5.37 -11.31
CA TRP A 164 -6.74 6.65 -11.81
C TRP A 164 -7.74 6.51 -12.95
N ARG A 165 -7.56 5.52 -13.83
CA ARG A 165 -8.55 5.21 -14.87
C ARG A 165 -9.92 4.90 -14.24
N ILE A 166 -9.96 4.08 -13.18
CA ILE A 166 -11.19 3.76 -12.44
C ILE A 166 -11.80 5.02 -11.81
N VAL A 167 -10.98 5.91 -11.22
CA VAL A 167 -11.47 7.17 -10.61
C VAL A 167 -12.10 8.08 -11.65
N ALA A 168 -11.51 8.17 -12.85
CA ALA A 168 -11.98 9.04 -13.92
C ALA A 168 -13.10 8.44 -14.78
N SER A 169 -13.44 7.16 -14.61
CA SER A 169 -14.40 6.43 -15.43
C SER A 169 -15.84 6.72 -15.02
N ASP A 170 -16.73 6.89 -16.03
CA ASP A 170 -18.18 6.93 -15.85
C ASP A 170 -18.84 5.58 -16.19
N ASP A 171 -18.06 4.55 -16.52
CA ASP A 171 -18.58 3.20 -16.73
C ASP A 171 -19.24 2.70 -15.43
N PRO A 172 -20.50 2.21 -15.47
CA PRO A 172 -21.21 1.78 -14.27
C PRO A 172 -20.49 0.71 -13.44
N GLN A 173 -19.71 -0.16 -14.08
CA GLN A 173 -18.94 -1.19 -13.39
C GLN A 173 -17.71 -0.59 -12.68
N ASP A 174 -17.05 0.40 -13.30
CA ASP A 174 -15.95 1.13 -12.68
C ASP A 174 -16.44 1.98 -11.52
N VAL A 175 -17.60 2.64 -11.69
CA VAL A 175 -18.26 3.38 -10.61
C VAL A 175 -18.59 2.46 -9.43
N ALA A 176 -19.19 1.30 -9.69
CA ALA A 176 -19.51 0.32 -8.64
C ALA A 176 -18.24 -0.21 -7.94
N PHE A 177 -17.17 -0.47 -8.69
CA PHE A 177 -15.88 -0.89 -8.14
C PHE A 177 -15.27 0.22 -7.28
N ARG A 178 -15.21 1.45 -7.79
CA ARG A 178 -14.71 2.63 -7.07
C ARG A 178 -15.43 2.81 -5.74
N ASN A 179 -16.76 2.81 -5.76
CA ASN A 179 -17.57 2.97 -4.57
C ASN A 179 -17.32 1.88 -3.52
N ARG A 180 -17.08 0.65 -3.95
CA ARG A 180 -16.80 -0.46 -3.05
C ARG A 180 -15.37 -0.48 -2.50
N MET A 181 -14.37 -0.15 -3.33
CA MET A 181 -12.96 -0.42 -3.02
C MET A 181 -12.18 0.84 -2.67
N PHE A 182 -12.57 2.00 -3.18
CA PHE A 182 -11.87 3.26 -2.95
C PHE A 182 -12.57 4.17 -1.94
N GLU A 183 -13.82 3.85 -1.61
CA GLU A 183 -14.54 4.50 -0.53
C GLU A 183 -14.29 3.73 0.77
N THR A 184 -13.57 4.36 1.69
CA THR A 184 -13.39 3.79 3.03
C THR A 184 -14.71 3.88 3.80
N PRO A 185 -15.25 2.78 4.34
CA PRO A 185 -16.35 2.86 5.31
C PRO A 185 -15.85 3.72 6.49
N ARG A 186 -16.50 4.86 6.74
CA ARG A 186 -16.23 5.61 7.97
C ARG A 186 -16.88 4.87 9.13
N GLU A 187 -16.19 4.82 10.27
CA GLU A 187 -16.68 4.25 11.54
C GLU A 187 -18.06 4.79 11.98
N ASN A 188 -18.55 5.87 11.37
CA ASN A 188 -19.82 6.55 11.68
C ASN A 188 -20.85 6.51 10.53
N GLY A 189 -20.77 5.54 9.62
CA GLY A 189 -21.83 5.36 8.59
C GLY A 189 -21.87 6.42 7.48
N GLY A 190 -20.91 7.33 7.44
CA GLY A 190 -20.77 8.28 6.32
C GLY A 190 -20.05 7.62 5.15
N SER A 191 -20.55 7.79 3.91
CA SER A 191 -19.79 7.43 2.73
C SER A 191 -18.47 8.18 2.74
N GLY A 192 -17.34 7.47 2.68
CA GLY A 192 -15.99 8.04 2.64
C GLY A 192 -15.67 8.68 1.30
N VAL A 193 -16.64 8.91 0.43
CA VAL A 193 -16.46 9.62 -0.83
C VAL A 193 -16.07 11.05 -0.50
N PRO A 194 -14.88 11.50 -0.89
CA PRO A 194 -14.60 12.91 -0.87
C PRO A 194 -15.71 13.63 -1.64
N ASP A 195 -16.25 14.68 -1.07
CA ASP A 195 -17.14 15.63 -1.75
C ASP A 195 -16.62 15.89 -3.18
N ALA A 196 -17.50 16.20 -4.11
CA ALA A 196 -17.17 16.47 -5.52
C ALA A 196 -16.04 17.54 -5.65
N SER A 197 -15.94 18.49 -4.71
CA SER A 197 -14.84 19.46 -4.61
C SER A 197 -13.50 18.81 -4.27
N VAL A 198 -13.49 17.81 -3.39
CA VAL A 198 -12.28 17.05 -3.04
C VAL A 198 -11.93 16.04 -4.14
N ARG A 199 -12.93 15.48 -4.84
CA ARG A 199 -12.70 14.68 -6.03
C ARG A 199 -12.04 15.50 -7.14
N GLY A 200 -12.48 16.72 -7.38
CA GLY A 200 -11.83 17.64 -8.32
C GLY A 200 -10.37 17.95 -7.93
N ALA A 201 -10.11 18.27 -6.66
CA ALA A 201 -8.75 18.54 -6.18
C ALA A 201 -7.86 17.28 -6.23
N SER A 202 -8.39 16.10 -5.90
CA SER A 202 -7.64 14.85 -5.96
C SER A 202 -7.30 14.44 -7.39
N GLN A 203 -8.15 14.70 -8.36
CA GLN A 203 -7.88 14.47 -9.78
C GLN A 203 -6.66 15.25 -10.30
N TRP A 204 -6.33 16.39 -9.68
CA TRP A 204 -5.18 17.20 -10.06
C TRP A 204 -3.94 16.96 -9.19
N LEU A 205 -4.13 16.84 -7.88
CA LEU A 205 -3.03 16.79 -6.94
C LEU A 205 -2.29 15.44 -6.95
N PHE A 206 -3.02 14.34 -7.03
CA PHE A 206 -2.40 13.02 -6.97
C PHE A 206 -1.69 12.61 -8.27
N PRO A 207 -2.20 12.89 -9.49
CA PRO A 207 -1.41 12.72 -10.71
C PRO A 207 -0.13 13.56 -10.71
N LEU A 208 -0.17 14.78 -10.15
CA LEU A 208 1.02 15.61 -9.98
C LEU A 208 2.02 14.97 -9.01
N LEU A 209 1.56 14.46 -7.87
CA LEU A 209 2.44 13.75 -6.92
C LEU A 209 2.96 12.42 -7.48
N ALA A 210 2.15 11.71 -8.28
CA ALA A 210 2.58 10.50 -8.97
C ALA A 210 3.52 10.79 -10.15
N ALA A 211 3.42 11.96 -10.77
CA ALA A 211 4.27 12.40 -11.87
C ALA A 211 5.64 12.94 -11.42
N TYR A 212 5.88 13.09 -10.09
CA TYR A 212 7.21 13.39 -9.56
C TYR A 212 7.93 12.09 -9.24
N PRO A 213 8.60 11.44 -10.21
CA PRO A 213 9.39 10.26 -9.95
C PRO A 213 10.54 10.62 -8.99
N LEU A 214 10.87 9.71 -8.09
CA LEU A 214 12.14 9.76 -7.40
C LEU A 214 13.25 9.68 -8.45
N ASP A 215 14.21 10.60 -8.43
CA ASP A 215 15.38 10.51 -9.30
C ASP A 215 16.35 9.47 -8.71
N PRO A 216 16.54 8.31 -9.35
CA PRO A 216 17.51 7.32 -8.89
C PRO A 216 18.97 7.83 -8.96
N ALA A 217 19.20 8.86 -9.78
CA ALA A 217 20.49 9.52 -9.93
C ALA A 217 20.62 10.80 -9.07
N SER A 218 19.65 11.10 -8.18
CA SER A 218 19.71 12.29 -7.33
C SER A 218 21.07 12.34 -6.61
N PRO A 219 21.95 13.29 -6.96
CA PRO A 219 23.30 13.31 -6.43
C PRO A 219 23.25 13.53 -4.93
N SER A 220 24.06 12.77 -4.20
CA SER A 220 24.47 13.18 -2.87
C SER A 220 24.92 14.65 -2.98
N VAL A 221 24.21 15.57 -2.33
CA VAL A 221 24.62 16.97 -2.26
C VAL A 221 26.01 16.95 -1.64
N SER A 222 27.04 17.00 -2.50
CA SER A 222 28.41 17.20 -2.05
C SER A 222 28.47 18.58 -1.39
N LYS A 223 28.84 18.59 -0.12
CA LYS A 223 29.20 19.82 0.59
C LYS A 223 30.39 20.50 -0.04
#